data_8f7ff7d362108cffd5072c59c6b83b23
#
_entry.id   8f7ff7d362108cffd5072c59c6b83b23
#
_cell.length_a   1.000
_cell.length_b   1.000
_cell.length_c   1.000
_cell.angle_alpha   90.00
_cell.angle_beta   90.00
_cell.angle_gamma   90.00
#
_symmetry.space_group_name_H-M   'P 1'
#
loop_
_entity.id
_entity.type
_entity.pdbx_description
1 polymer ?
#
loop_
_entity_poly.entity_id
_entity_poly.type
_entity_poly.pdbx_seq_one_letter_code
_entity_poly.pdbx_strand_id
1 'polypeptide(L)'
;MSWQCSKVQEHPKNFTYIVECSDGTLYTGWTNNLEHRVETHNVGKGAKYTKSRRPVKLVYFETYSSKEEATRREWEIKQLSRTEKWKLIKAK
;
A
#
# COMPACT_ATOMS: atom_id res chain seq x y z
N MET A 1 -25.05 2.75 17.15
CA MET A 1 -24.88 2.35 16.83
C MET A 1 -24.44 2.03 16.63
N SER A 2 -24.01 1.95 16.58
CA SER A 2 -23.48 1.39 16.28
C SER A 2 -23.29 1.16 15.66
N TRP A 3 -23.15 1.08 15.23
CA TRP A 3 -22.92 0.60 14.56
C TRP A 3 -22.38 0.28 14.13
N GLN A 4 -22.15 0.36 14.18
CA GLN A 4 -21.72 -0.07 13.74
C GLN A 4 -20.96 -0.37 13.47
N CYS A 5 -20.66 -0.26 13.51
CA CYS A 5 -19.85 -0.47 13.36
C CYS A 5 -19.26 -1.27 13.38
N SER A 6 -18.86 -1.16 13.70
CA SER A 6 -18.17 -2.21 14.01
C SER A 6 -18.27 -3.37 13.17
N LYS A 7 -19.18 -3.71 12.53
CA LYS A 7 -19.27 -4.75 11.62
C LYS A 7 -18.22 -4.74 10.60
N VAL A 8 -17.66 -3.64 10.40
CA VAL A 8 -16.56 -3.50 9.49
C VAL A 8 -15.41 -4.40 9.89
N GLN A 9 -15.21 -4.54 11.18
CA GLN A 9 -14.11 -5.34 11.64
C GLN A 9 -14.29 -6.80 11.32
N GLU A 10 -15.51 -7.21 11.04
CA GLU A 10 -15.75 -8.58 10.74
C GLU A 10 -15.34 -8.98 9.35
N HIS A 11 -14.95 -7.99 8.55
CA HIS A 11 -14.51 -8.21 7.19
C HIS A 11 -13.13 -7.60 7.04
N PRO A 12 -12.11 -8.35 7.44
CA PRO A 12 -10.75 -7.82 7.35
C PRO A 12 -10.48 -7.38 5.93
N LYS A 13 -9.81 -6.27 5.79
CA LYS A 13 -9.46 -5.74 4.51
C LYS A 13 -7.98 -5.93 4.26
N ASN A 14 -7.66 -6.10 3.00
CA ASN A 14 -6.30 -6.22 2.56
C ASN A 14 -6.08 -5.17 1.50
N PHE A 15 -4.89 -4.59 1.47
CA PHE A 15 -4.59 -3.48 0.58
C PHE A 15 -3.33 -3.77 -0.21
N THR A 16 -3.39 -3.42 -1.50
CA THR A 16 -2.20 -3.32 -2.31
C THR A 16 -1.94 -1.83 -2.44
N TYR A 17 -0.74 -1.38 -2.13
CA TYR A 17 -0.47 0.05 -2.05
C TYR A 17 0.83 0.42 -2.75
N ILE A 18 0.93 1.70 -3.08
CA ILE A 18 2.17 2.26 -3.61
C ILE A 18 2.50 3.47 -2.75
N VAL A 19 3.75 3.55 -2.29
CA VAL A 19 4.25 4.74 -1.61
C VAL A 19 5.32 5.38 -2.48
N GLU A 20 5.38 6.72 -2.39
CA GLU A 20 6.44 7.47 -3.05
C GLU A 20 7.49 7.79 -2.01
N CYS A 21 8.73 7.46 -2.32
CA CYS A 21 9.85 7.69 -1.41
C CYS A 21 10.43 9.09 -1.59
N SER A 22 11.29 9.49 -0.65
CA SER A 22 11.85 10.85 -0.69
C SER A 22 12.68 11.11 -1.92
N ASP A 23 13.24 10.08 -2.53
CA ASP A 23 14.04 10.22 -3.75
C ASP A 23 13.20 10.11 -5.01
N GLY A 24 11.87 10.10 -4.89
CA GLY A 24 10.98 10.04 -6.04
C GLY A 24 10.70 8.64 -6.57
N THR A 25 11.28 7.61 -5.97
CA THR A 25 11.01 6.24 -6.41
C THR A 25 9.71 5.75 -5.80
N LEU A 26 9.16 4.68 -6.39
CA LEU A 26 7.90 4.10 -5.94
C LEU A 26 8.14 2.71 -5.39
N TYR A 27 7.48 2.40 -4.29
CA TYR A 27 7.53 1.07 -3.70
C TYR A 27 6.12 0.50 -3.60
N THR A 28 5.94 -0.73 -4.03
CA THR A 28 4.65 -1.42 -4.02
C THR A 28 4.68 -2.53 -2.98
N GLY A 29 3.61 -2.62 -2.19
CA GLY A 29 3.51 -3.67 -1.19
C GLY A 29 2.06 -4.00 -0.90
N TRP A 30 1.84 -4.89 0.05
CA TRP A 30 0.49 -5.20 0.53
C TRP A 30 0.48 -5.15 2.04
N THR A 31 -0.70 -4.93 2.62
CA THR A 31 -0.84 -4.91 4.07
C THR A 31 -2.29 -5.10 4.45
N ASN A 32 -2.53 -5.52 5.67
CA ASN A 32 -3.88 -5.56 6.21
C ASN A 32 -4.17 -4.37 7.12
N ASN A 33 -3.23 -3.44 7.25
CA ASN A 33 -3.44 -2.22 8.02
C ASN A 33 -2.62 -1.10 7.36
N LEU A 34 -3.27 -0.35 6.50
CA LEU A 34 -2.59 0.61 5.65
C LEU A 34 -1.87 1.71 6.42
N GLU A 35 -2.57 2.32 7.37
CA GLU A 35 -1.97 3.41 8.15
C GLU A 35 -0.77 2.94 8.95
N HIS A 36 -0.91 1.80 9.61
CA HIS A 36 0.18 1.24 10.39
C HIS A 36 1.38 0.92 9.51
N ARG A 37 1.13 0.41 8.30
CA ARG A 37 2.21 0.02 7.41
C ARG A 37 2.99 1.23 6.92
N VAL A 38 2.29 2.30 6.56
CA VAL A 38 2.96 3.53 6.12
C VAL A 38 3.81 4.10 7.26
N GLU A 39 3.26 4.09 8.47
CA GLU A 39 4.01 4.54 9.64
C GLU A 39 5.24 3.66 9.87
N THR A 40 5.09 2.35 9.72
CA THR A 40 6.21 1.41 9.89
C THR A 40 7.32 1.72 8.89
N HIS A 41 6.98 2.03 7.66
CA HIS A 41 7.99 2.45 6.68
C HIS A 41 8.71 3.71 7.15
N ASN A 42 7.97 4.66 7.68
CA ASN A 42 8.56 5.95 8.04
C ASN A 42 9.42 5.92 9.31
N VAL A 43 9.20 4.93 10.18
CA VAL A 43 10.09 4.77 11.33
C VAL A 43 11.28 3.86 11.01
N GLY A 44 11.39 3.41 9.75
CA GLY A 44 12.55 2.63 9.32
C GLY A 44 12.46 1.15 9.56
N LYS A 45 11.27 0.65 9.89
CA LYS A 45 11.05 -0.78 10.16
C LYS A 45 10.23 -1.46 9.09
N GLY A 46 10.00 -0.78 7.98
CA GLY A 46 9.29 -1.37 6.86
C GLY A 46 10.22 -2.18 5.98
N ALA A 47 10.05 -2.04 4.66
CA ALA A 47 10.90 -2.77 3.74
C ALA A 47 12.30 -2.20 3.73
N LYS A 48 13.27 -3.06 3.43
CA LYS A 48 14.66 -2.62 3.33
C LYS A 48 14.78 -1.53 2.26
N TYR A 49 14.03 -1.65 1.19
CA TYR A 49 14.05 -0.67 0.10
C TYR A 49 13.69 0.73 0.59
N THR A 50 12.70 0.85 1.47
CA THR A 50 12.22 2.16 1.90
C THR A 50 13.03 2.73 3.06
N LYS A 51 13.81 1.92 3.75
CA LYS A 51 14.51 2.33 4.96
C LYS A 51 15.42 3.53 4.72
N SER A 52 16.15 3.54 3.62
CA SER A 52 17.07 4.63 3.31
C SER A 52 16.44 5.70 2.44
N ARG A 53 15.14 5.58 2.15
CA ARG A 53 14.43 6.49 1.25
C ARG A 53 13.27 7.19 1.93
N ARG A 54 13.33 7.29 3.25
CA ARG A 54 12.30 7.97 4.04
C ARG A 54 12.43 9.47 3.90
N PRO A 55 11.37 10.23 4.08
CA PRO A 55 10.02 9.75 4.37
C PRO A 55 9.33 9.24 3.12
N VAL A 56 8.37 8.35 3.32
CA VAL A 56 7.54 7.86 2.23
C VAL A 56 6.13 8.37 2.45
N LYS A 57 5.37 8.51 1.36
CA LYS A 57 3.97 8.88 1.48
C LYS A 57 3.12 7.98 0.60
N LEU A 58 1.92 7.69 1.07
CA LEU A 58 0.97 6.85 0.34
C LEU A 58 0.43 7.64 -0.85
N VAL A 59 0.55 7.10 -2.06
CA VAL A 59 0.06 7.76 -3.26
C VAL A 59 -1.03 6.94 -3.97
N TYR A 60 -1.20 5.68 -3.61
CA TYR A 60 -2.19 4.83 -4.27
C TYR A 60 -2.48 3.60 -3.43
N PHE A 61 -3.74 3.14 -3.44
CA PHE A 61 -4.04 1.83 -2.84
C PHE A 61 -5.29 1.25 -3.46
N GLU A 62 -5.41 -0.07 -3.37
CA GLU A 62 -6.59 -0.83 -3.76
C GLU A 62 -6.96 -1.72 -2.58
N THR A 63 -8.26 -1.95 -2.39
CA THR A 63 -8.76 -2.74 -1.27
C THR A 63 -9.28 -4.08 -1.77
N TYR A 64 -8.93 -5.13 -1.05
CA TYR A 64 -9.36 -6.49 -1.41
C TYR A 64 -9.88 -7.20 -0.18
N SER A 65 -10.75 -8.19 -0.39
CA SER A 65 -11.32 -8.94 0.71
C SER A 65 -10.42 -10.10 1.15
N SER A 66 -9.44 -10.49 0.35
CA SER A 66 -8.53 -11.57 0.73
C SER A 66 -7.08 -11.16 0.53
N LYS A 67 -6.21 -11.80 1.31
CA LYS A 67 -4.77 -11.61 1.21
C LYS A 67 -4.27 -12.05 -0.16
N GLU A 68 -4.84 -13.15 -0.67
CA GLU A 68 -4.42 -13.70 -1.95
C GLU A 68 -4.64 -12.69 -3.08
N GLU A 69 -5.79 -12.01 -3.07
CA GLU A 69 -6.06 -11.01 -4.09
C GLU A 69 -5.09 -9.83 -3.98
N ALA A 70 -4.84 -9.38 -2.76
CA ALA A 70 -3.95 -8.24 -2.54
C ALA A 70 -2.51 -8.57 -2.98
N THR A 71 -2.02 -9.75 -2.63
CA THR A 71 -0.66 -10.13 -2.98
C THR A 71 -0.51 -10.41 -4.47
N ARG A 72 -1.57 -10.91 -5.09
CA ARG A 72 -1.55 -11.09 -6.55
C ARG A 72 -1.47 -9.74 -7.25
N ARG A 73 -2.24 -8.77 -6.78
CA ARG A 73 -2.21 -7.45 -7.38
C ARG A 73 -0.88 -6.76 -7.14
N GLU A 74 -0.30 -6.96 -5.96
CA GLU A 74 1.04 -6.47 -5.67
C GLU A 74 2.02 -6.96 -6.72
N TRP A 75 1.98 -8.26 -7.02
CA TRP A 75 2.87 -8.85 -8.01
C TRP A 75 2.64 -8.21 -9.39
N GLU A 76 1.37 -8.04 -9.77
CA GLU A 76 1.04 -7.43 -11.06
C GLU A 76 1.58 -6.01 -11.18
N ILE A 77 1.39 -5.22 -10.13
CA ILE A 77 1.85 -3.83 -10.15
C ILE A 77 3.36 -3.75 -10.19
N LYS A 78 4.04 -4.68 -9.53
CA LYS A 78 5.49 -4.69 -9.54
C LYS A 78 6.07 -4.95 -10.93
N GLN A 79 5.28 -5.52 -11.85
CA GLN A 79 5.72 -5.75 -13.22
C GLN A 79 5.61 -4.48 -14.07
N LEU A 80 4.93 -3.46 -13.60
CA LEU A 80 4.74 -2.23 -14.36
C LEU A 80 5.99 -1.38 -14.33
N SER A 81 6.21 -0.63 -15.40
CA SER A 81 7.28 0.35 -15.43
C SER A 81 6.90 1.53 -14.50
N ARG A 82 7.87 2.38 -14.19
CA ARG A 82 7.60 3.55 -13.38
C ARG A 82 6.53 4.43 -14.02
N THR A 83 6.62 4.63 -15.33
CA THR A 83 5.63 5.43 -16.05
C THR A 83 4.24 4.83 -15.94
N GLU A 84 4.14 3.52 -16.07
CA GLU A 84 2.85 2.83 -15.95
C GLU A 84 2.28 2.94 -14.55
N LYS A 85 3.14 2.86 -13.53
CA LYS A 85 2.69 3.03 -12.15
C LYS A 85 2.14 4.44 -11.94
N TRP A 86 2.80 5.46 -12.48
CA TRP A 86 2.31 6.82 -12.36
C TRP A 86 0.98 7.02 -13.07
N LYS A 87 0.79 6.35 -14.22
CA LYS A 87 -0.50 6.40 -14.89
C LYS A 87 -1.60 5.80 -14.03
N LEU A 88 -1.31 4.68 -13.38
CA LEU A 88 -2.25 4.04 -12.48
C LEU A 88 -2.61 4.96 -11.32
N ILE A 89 -1.63 5.58 -10.72
CA ILE A 89 -1.83 6.50 -9.60
C ILE A 89 -2.70 7.68 -10.02
N LYS A 90 -2.43 8.25 -11.19
CA LYS A 90 -3.16 9.42 -11.64
C LYS A 90 -4.57 9.11 -12.15
N ALA A 91 -4.82 7.87 -12.54
CA ALA A 91 -6.13 7.46 -13.02
C ALA A 91 -7.15 7.35 -11.89
N LYS A 92 -6.68 7.29 -10.67
CA LYS A 92 -7.57 7.14 -9.52
C LYS A 92 -8.20 8.50 -9.06
#